data_e789d410292c8e119ae69a5363421505
#
_entry.id   e789d410292c8e119ae69a5363421505
#
_cell.length_a   1.000
_cell.length_b   1.000
_cell.length_c   1.000
_cell.angle_alpha   90.00
_cell.angle_beta   90.00
_cell.angle_gamma   90.00
#
_symmetry.space_group_name_H-M   'P 1'
#
loop_
_entity.id
_entity.type
_entity.pdbx_description
1 polymer ?
#
loop_
_entity_poly.entity_id
_entity_poly.type
_entity_poly.pdbx_seq_one_letter_code
_entity_poly.pdbx_strand_id
1 'polypeptide(L)'
;MNIGEISRMLADQAETVAKYLLPNGKRDGAEWRAGSTGGEAGASLGVHMTGTKSGVWSDFSTGEAGDLVDLWAAVRCNGHVGKAVTEAKSWLGVKDPEFHGHASKSYKPPLVPKCTKPKGPVHQYLCGKRYLTEATLEAYKIGADGKNVVFPFLRDGEPVMVKIREAADGAKPKPTSAEQQPCLFGWQAIPDSAREVTLCEGEIDAMTLYQYGYPALSVPFGGGKGAKQQWLETEYHHLERFDRINLCFDNDKAGHEAVAEIAPRLGRHRCYRVVLPKKDANDCLTGGVKSVQEFFDSARTFDPVQLRGASEFTDEVIEEFWPSETTRGRTTQLPWERAHGKLDLREAELSVFFGINGHGKSQIVNNICVDAMAQGRRVCIASMEIKPQKMLKQLTRQAAAVVGSIPSIPYIRAVMQWFHDKLWIFECVGTTKASDLLDVMDYAHKRYGVDMFVIDSLMKCGFAEDDYNAAKLFVEKLCDFKNSTNCHVILVAHSRKVENETSRVGKMDLKGTGAVADLCDTLVAVVRNKRKEEAQKSGETGCDDQPDAFLYCDKQRNGDGAEPRIGLWLNKNTMQFVDYESQQPRRYVEFTGPVEVSA
;
A
#
# COMPACT_ATOMS: atom_id res chain seq x y z
N MET A 1 -2.72 2.13 11.08
CA MET A 1 -3.46 1.70 12.28
C MET A 1 -4.85 2.28 12.20
N ASN A 2 -5.91 1.45 12.30
CA ASN A 2 -7.29 1.92 12.22
C ASN A 2 -7.81 2.40 13.57
N ILE A 3 -9.00 3.04 13.57
CA ILE A 3 -9.59 3.62 14.78
C ILE A 3 -9.92 2.54 15.83
N GLY A 4 -10.33 1.33 15.42
CA GLY A 4 -10.63 0.24 16.34
C GLY A 4 -9.37 -0.32 17.02
N GLU A 5 -8.21 -0.29 16.36
CA GLU A 5 -6.92 -0.63 16.97
C GLU A 5 -6.51 0.43 18.00
N ILE A 6 -6.71 1.71 17.68
CA ILE A 6 -6.44 2.82 18.59
C ILE A 6 -7.37 2.75 19.81
N SER A 7 -8.66 2.52 19.59
CA SER A 7 -9.65 2.35 20.63
C SER A 7 -9.27 1.20 21.58
N ARG A 8 -8.79 0.07 21.02
CA ARG A 8 -8.33 -1.07 21.82
C ARG A 8 -7.07 -0.72 22.64
N MET A 9 -6.08 -0.05 22.04
CA MET A 9 -4.87 0.39 22.75
C MET A 9 -5.17 1.39 23.87
N LEU A 10 -6.16 2.27 23.67
CA LEU A 10 -6.65 3.16 24.72
C LEU A 10 -7.37 2.36 25.81
N ALA A 11 -8.19 1.37 25.45
CA ALA A 11 -8.91 0.51 26.39
C ALA A 11 -7.96 -0.35 27.25
N ASP A 12 -6.82 -0.78 26.70
CA ASP A 12 -5.76 -1.48 27.45
C ASP A 12 -5.14 -0.58 28.54
N GLN A 13 -5.26 0.74 28.40
CA GLN A 13 -4.77 1.77 29.33
C GLN A 13 -5.92 2.63 29.90
N ALA A 14 -7.14 2.09 29.96
CA ALA A 14 -8.37 2.84 30.23
C ALA A 14 -8.30 3.73 31.47
N GLU A 15 -7.68 3.29 32.56
CA GLU A 15 -7.52 4.10 33.78
C GLU A 15 -6.60 5.31 33.53
N THR A 16 -5.49 5.13 32.82
CA THR A 16 -4.56 6.22 32.49
C THR A 16 -5.20 7.24 31.57
N VAL A 17 -5.93 6.77 30.57
CA VAL A 17 -6.66 7.63 29.62
C VAL A 17 -7.78 8.37 30.32
N ALA A 18 -8.57 7.71 31.16
CA ALA A 18 -9.65 8.34 31.92
C ALA A 18 -9.12 9.45 32.85
N LYS A 19 -8.02 9.21 33.55
CA LYS A 19 -7.33 10.23 34.36
C LYS A 19 -6.81 11.40 33.53
N TYR A 20 -6.32 11.13 32.34
CA TYR A 20 -5.82 12.17 31.43
C TYR A 20 -6.94 13.07 30.87
N LEU A 21 -8.05 12.46 30.47
CA LEU A 21 -9.17 13.16 29.88
C LEU A 21 -10.04 13.86 30.95
N LEU A 22 -10.23 13.22 32.09
CA LEU A 22 -11.12 13.67 33.17
C LEU A 22 -10.35 13.77 34.51
N PRO A 23 -9.43 14.74 34.64
CA PRO A 23 -8.47 14.78 35.77
C PRO A 23 -9.11 14.98 37.14
N ASN A 24 -10.30 15.59 37.23
CA ASN A 24 -11.02 15.80 38.49
C ASN A 24 -11.99 14.66 38.85
N GLY A 25 -12.02 13.61 38.02
CA GLY A 25 -12.78 12.39 38.31
C GLY A 25 -12.20 11.60 39.46
N LYS A 26 -12.97 10.65 39.97
CA LYS A 26 -12.57 9.74 41.07
C LYS A 26 -12.85 8.29 40.70
N ARG A 27 -12.01 7.40 41.21
CA ARG A 27 -12.23 5.96 41.05
C ARG A 27 -13.40 5.50 41.96
N ASP A 28 -14.35 4.80 41.37
CA ASP A 28 -15.46 4.14 42.04
C ASP A 28 -15.55 2.68 41.55
N GLY A 29 -14.98 1.78 42.31
CA GLY A 29 -14.88 0.37 41.94
C GLY A 29 -14.11 0.13 40.63
N ALA A 30 -14.79 -0.39 39.61
CA ALA A 30 -14.26 -0.67 38.28
C ALA A 30 -14.39 0.52 37.30
N GLU A 31 -14.94 1.65 37.75
CA GLU A 31 -15.19 2.82 36.93
C GLU A 31 -14.42 4.06 37.39
N TRP A 32 -14.11 4.93 36.44
CA TRP A 32 -13.68 6.31 36.69
C TRP A 32 -14.87 7.23 36.53
N ARG A 33 -15.26 7.95 37.57
CA ARG A 33 -16.45 8.79 37.63
C ARG A 33 -16.10 10.27 37.58
N ALA A 34 -16.85 11.03 36.75
CA ALA A 34 -16.79 12.49 36.63
C ALA A 34 -18.21 13.08 36.52
N GLY A 35 -18.33 14.39 36.52
CA GLY A 35 -19.62 15.08 36.39
C GLY A 35 -20.16 15.03 34.95
N SER A 36 -19.31 15.35 34.00
CA SER A 36 -19.61 15.34 32.56
C SER A 36 -18.32 15.27 31.74
N THR A 37 -18.42 15.38 30.41
CA THR A 37 -17.28 15.56 29.50
C THR A 37 -16.50 16.86 29.76
N GLY A 38 -17.03 17.79 30.52
CA GLY A 38 -16.32 19.00 31.01
C GLY A 38 -15.26 18.67 32.06
N GLY A 39 -15.26 17.47 32.61
CA GLY A 39 -14.24 16.96 33.55
C GLY A 39 -14.40 17.46 34.99
N GLU A 40 -15.50 18.09 35.36
CA GLU A 40 -15.80 18.51 36.72
C GLU A 40 -16.06 17.29 37.63
N ALA A 41 -15.92 17.48 38.94
CA ALA A 41 -16.18 16.43 39.91
C ALA A 41 -17.67 16.05 39.94
N GLY A 42 -18.00 14.80 39.88
CA GLY A 42 -19.37 14.29 39.85
C GLY A 42 -19.43 12.78 39.67
N ALA A 43 -20.60 12.23 39.38
CA ALA A 43 -20.81 10.79 39.23
C ALA A 43 -21.67 10.42 38.00
N SER A 44 -22.10 11.41 37.18
CA SER A 44 -22.97 11.17 36.02
C SER A 44 -22.26 10.46 34.88
N LEU A 45 -21.00 10.79 34.63
CA LEU A 45 -20.17 10.15 33.61
C LEU A 45 -19.33 9.05 34.24
N GLY A 46 -19.40 7.84 33.67
CA GLY A 46 -18.60 6.69 34.07
C GLY A 46 -17.79 6.12 32.92
N VAL A 47 -16.50 5.81 33.17
CA VAL A 47 -15.62 5.11 32.24
C VAL A 47 -15.22 3.78 32.85
N HIS A 48 -15.52 2.68 32.20
CA HIS A 48 -15.10 1.35 32.64
C HIS A 48 -13.58 1.17 32.46
N MET A 49 -12.87 0.89 33.56
CA MET A 49 -11.40 0.76 33.55
C MET A 49 -10.92 -0.68 33.39
N THR A 50 -11.79 -1.67 33.68
CA THR A 50 -11.42 -3.10 33.74
C THR A 50 -12.55 -4.01 33.24
N GLY A 51 -12.20 -5.24 32.86
CA GLY A 51 -13.15 -6.26 32.42
C GLY A 51 -13.51 -6.16 30.96
N THR A 52 -14.56 -6.87 30.54
CA THR A 52 -14.99 -6.96 29.12
C THR A 52 -15.50 -5.64 28.55
N LYS A 53 -15.79 -4.66 29.40
CA LYS A 53 -16.25 -3.32 29.05
C LYS A 53 -15.15 -2.26 29.20
N SER A 54 -13.90 -2.64 29.42
CA SER A 54 -12.78 -1.68 29.53
C SER A 54 -12.78 -0.71 28.36
N GLY A 55 -12.70 0.60 28.64
CA GLY A 55 -12.71 1.64 27.63
C GLY A 55 -14.09 2.10 27.14
N VAL A 56 -15.19 1.51 27.64
CA VAL A 56 -16.55 2.01 27.36
C VAL A 56 -16.90 3.08 28.38
N TRP A 57 -17.47 4.19 27.91
CA TRP A 57 -17.98 5.25 28.76
C TRP A 57 -19.46 5.55 28.50
N SER A 58 -20.10 6.12 29.47
CA SER A 58 -21.47 6.65 29.34
C SER A 58 -21.69 7.79 30.31
N ASP A 59 -22.47 8.79 29.88
CA ASP A 59 -22.97 9.87 30.71
C ASP A 59 -24.48 9.72 30.90
N PHE A 60 -24.90 9.43 32.12
CA PHE A 60 -26.31 9.22 32.47
C PHE A 60 -27.14 10.50 32.42
N SER A 61 -26.49 11.68 32.45
CA SER A 61 -27.20 12.97 32.40
C SER A 61 -27.57 13.39 30.97
N THR A 62 -26.71 13.07 29.99
CA THR A 62 -26.92 13.44 28.59
C THR A 62 -27.38 12.26 27.73
N GLY A 63 -27.18 11.01 28.20
CA GLY A 63 -27.42 9.78 27.45
C GLY A 63 -26.33 9.46 26.43
N GLU A 64 -25.25 10.22 26.39
CA GLU A 64 -24.12 9.97 25.49
C GLU A 64 -23.31 8.77 25.99
N ALA A 65 -22.81 7.98 25.05
CA ALA A 65 -21.97 6.81 25.35
C ALA A 65 -21.08 6.48 24.13
N GLY A 66 -19.98 5.77 24.35
CA GLY A 66 -19.07 5.38 23.29
C GLY A 66 -17.81 4.68 23.82
N ASP A 67 -16.77 4.68 22.97
CA ASP A 67 -15.45 4.22 23.34
C ASP A 67 -14.53 5.38 23.79
N LEU A 68 -13.26 5.09 24.12
CA LEU A 68 -12.32 6.12 24.56
C LEU A 68 -11.91 7.11 23.45
N VAL A 69 -12.08 6.77 22.18
CA VAL A 69 -11.88 7.74 21.09
C VAL A 69 -13.04 8.72 21.04
N ASP A 70 -14.27 8.25 21.26
CA ASP A 70 -15.44 9.13 21.34
C ASP A 70 -15.35 10.05 22.54
N LEU A 71 -14.92 9.53 23.71
CA LEU A 71 -14.68 10.36 24.89
C LEU A 71 -13.60 11.41 24.63
N TRP A 72 -12.51 11.01 23.96
CA TRP A 72 -11.44 11.94 23.59
C TRP A 72 -11.96 13.06 22.67
N ALA A 73 -12.77 12.68 21.68
CA ALA A 73 -13.41 13.64 20.78
C ALA A 73 -14.29 14.63 21.55
N ALA A 74 -15.12 14.14 22.45
CA ALA A 74 -16.03 14.96 23.26
C ALA A 74 -15.27 15.91 24.19
N VAL A 75 -14.24 15.43 24.88
CA VAL A 75 -13.53 16.21 25.91
C VAL A 75 -12.54 17.21 25.30
N ARG A 76 -11.80 16.84 24.25
CA ARG A 76 -10.65 17.63 23.76
C ARG A 76 -10.82 18.20 22.36
N CYS A 77 -11.68 17.61 21.57
CA CYS A 77 -11.74 17.90 20.13
C CYS A 77 -13.11 18.43 19.67
N ASN A 78 -13.98 18.88 20.58
CA ASN A 78 -15.33 19.39 20.28
C ASN A 78 -16.13 18.44 19.37
N GLY A 79 -16.05 17.13 19.62
CA GLY A 79 -16.72 16.10 18.84
C GLY A 79 -16.01 15.67 17.54
N HIS A 80 -14.86 16.26 17.19
CA HIS A 80 -14.13 15.91 15.97
C HIS A 80 -13.29 14.63 16.13
N VAL A 81 -13.85 13.50 15.74
CA VAL A 81 -13.21 12.16 15.85
C VAL A 81 -11.86 12.09 15.13
N GLY A 82 -11.73 12.69 13.95
CA GLY A 82 -10.45 12.69 13.22
C GLY A 82 -9.31 13.38 13.98
N LYS A 83 -9.60 14.49 14.69
CA LYS A 83 -8.61 15.15 15.57
C LYS A 83 -8.30 14.30 16.79
N ALA A 84 -9.32 13.68 17.39
CA ALA A 84 -9.16 12.79 18.52
C ALA A 84 -8.25 11.60 18.21
N VAL A 85 -8.41 10.98 17.05
CA VAL A 85 -7.54 9.91 16.55
C VAL A 85 -6.09 10.36 16.45
N THR A 86 -5.85 11.56 15.89
CA THR A 86 -4.48 12.11 15.74
C THR A 86 -3.84 12.39 17.10
N GLU A 87 -4.58 12.99 18.03
CA GLU A 87 -4.10 13.28 19.39
C GLU A 87 -3.86 11.99 20.17
N ALA A 88 -4.78 11.02 20.10
CA ALA A 88 -4.67 9.73 20.76
C ALA A 88 -3.45 8.93 20.26
N LYS A 89 -3.20 8.90 18.94
CA LYS A 89 -1.98 8.30 18.36
C LYS A 89 -0.73 8.94 18.96
N SER A 90 -0.69 10.27 19.00
CA SER A 90 0.44 11.01 19.59
C SER A 90 0.64 10.67 21.06
N TRP A 91 -0.44 10.60 21.82
CA TRP A 91 -0.43 10.29 23.25
C TRP A 91 0.02 8.85 23.51
N LEU A 92 -0.40 7.89 22.70
CA LEU A 92 0.03 6.49 22.75
C LEU A 92 1.49 6.30 22.29
N GLY A 93 2.16 7.35 21.80
CA GLY A 93 3.51 7.26 21.24
C GLY A 93 3.55 6.51 19.92
N VAL A 94 2.42 6.30 19.29
CA VAL A 94 2.32 5.67 17.97
C VAL A 94 2.77 6.67 16.93
N LYS A 95 3.94 6.45 16.35
CA LYS A 95 4.41 7.20 15.20
C LYS A 95 3.93 6.51 13.94
N ASP A 96 3.18 7.23 13.11
CA ASP A 96 3.00 6.77 11.73
C ASP A 96 4.41 6.69 11.10
N PRO A 97 4.72 5.64 10.32
CA PRO A 97 6.02 5.53 9.67
C PRO A 97 6.28 6.79 8.83
N GLU A 98 7.32 7.55 9.18
CA GLU A 98 7.74 8.71 8.40
C GLU A 98 8.49 8.22 7.17
N PHE A 99 7.82 8.16 6.03
CA PHE A 99 8.47 7.96 4.74
C PHE A 99 9.05 9.30 4.26
N HIS A 100 10.30 9.55 4.61
CA HIS A 100 11.06 10.65 4.04
C HIS A 100 11.46 10.27 2.61
N GLY A 101 10.84 10.87 1.59
CA GLY A 101 11.44 10.68 0.30
C GLY A 101 10.62 10.80 -0.97
N HIS A 102 9.33 11.07 -0.92
CA HIS A 102 8.70 11.62 -2.10
C HIS A 102 8.68 13.14 -1.95
N ALA A 103 9.35 13.84 -2.89
CA ALA A 103 9.05 15.23 -3.13
C ALA A 103 7.52 15.30 -3.24
N SER A 104 6.86 15.99 -2.32
CA SER A 104 5.41 16.11 -2.31
C SER A 104 5.00 16.56 -3.71
N LYS A 105 4.14 15.78 -4.38
CA LYS A 105 3.60 16.21 -5.67
C LYS A 105 3.03 17.60 -5.45
N SER A 106 3.56 18.59 -6.17
CA SER A 106 3.02 19.94 -6.13
C SER A 106 1.74 19.94 -6.96
N TYR A 107 0.61 20.07 -6.28
CA TYR A 107 -0.68 20.21 -6.93
C TYR A 107 -1.00 21.69 -7.16
N LYS A 108 -1.74 21.97 -8.22
CA LYS A 108 -2.20 23.33 -8.52
C LYS A 108 -3.62 23.53 -7.98
N PRO A 109 -3.94 24.71 -7.43
CA PRO A 109 -5.31 25.04 -7.06
C PRO A 109 -6.26 24.83 -8.26
N PRO A 110 -7.49 24.33 -8.03
CA PRO A 110 -8.47 24.17 -9.09
C PRO A 110 -8.94 25.54 -9.61
N LEU A 111 -9.27 25.59 -10.89
CA LEU A 111 -10.05 26.71 -11.42
C LEU A 111 -11.50 26.56 -10.96
N VAL A 112 -11.96 27.44 -10.08
CA VAL A 112 -13.33 27.45 -9.58
C VAL A 112 -14.21 28.30 -10.49
N PRO A 113 -15.19 27.73 -11.24
CA PRO A 113 -16.10 28.49 -12.06
C PRO A 113 -16.98 29.43 -11.20
N LYS A 114 -17.45 30.52 -11.76
CA LYS A 114 -18.50 31.33 -11.14
C LYS A 114 -19.81 30.56 -11.22
N CYS A 115 -20.17 29.86 -10.15
CA CYS A 115 -21.37 29.04 -10.14
C CYS A 115 -22.49 29.66 -9.30
N THR A 116 -23.71 29.34 -9.67
CA THR A 116 -24.94 29.64 -8.93
C THR A 116 -25.52 28.34 -8.37
N LYS A 117 -26.54 28.45 -7.49
CA LYS A 117 -27.36 27.27 -7.15
C LYS A 117 -27.95 26.66 -8.44
N PRO A 118 -28.08 25.33 -8.53
CA PRO A 118 -28.65 24.67 -9.71
C PRO A 118 -30.00 25.24 -10.09
N LYS A 119 -30.13 25.72 -11.32
CA LYS A 119 -31.36 26.27 -11.90
C LYS A 119 -31.49 25.83 -13.36
N GLY A 120 -32.69 25.97 -13.93
CA GLY A 120 -32.95 25.69 -15.35
C GLY A 120 -32.53 24.27 -15.78
N PRO A 121 -31.74 24.13 -16.86
CA PRO A 121 -31.38 22.81 -17.39
C PRO A 121 -30.64 21.93 -16.39
N VAL A 122 -29.76 22.49 -15.53
CA VAL A 122 -29.01 21.73 -14.53
C VAL A 122 -29.96 21.19 -13.45
N HIS A 123 -30.88 22.00 -12.95
CA HIS A 123 -31.89 21.55 -11.99
C HIS A 123 -32.81 20.49 -12.60
N GLN A 124 -33.31 20.72 -13.84
CA GLN A 124 -34.15 19.75 -14.53
C GLN A 124 -33.43 18.41 -14.73
N TYR A 125 -32.13 18.45 -15.04
CA TYR A 125 -31.33 17.23 -15.17
C TYR A 125 -31.18 16.49 -13.85
N LEU A 126 -30.75 17.19 -12.79
CA LEU A 126 -30.46 16.56 -11.50
C LEU A 126 -31.73 16.15 -10.74
N CYS A 127 -32.72 17.03 -10.66
CA CYS A 127 -33.95 16.76 -9.92
C CYS A 127 -35.01 16.07 -10.77
N GLY A 128 -35.19 16.51 -12.03
CA GLY A 128 -36.26 15.97 -12.90
C GLY A 128 -35.89 14.64 -13.53
N LYS A 129 -34.59 14.41 -13.86
CA LYS A 129 -34.18 13.20 -14.58
C LYS A 129 -33.43 12.21 -13.68
N ARG A 130 -32.54 12.70 -12.80
CA ARG A 130 -31.76 11.86 -11.89
C ARG A 130 -32.43 11.66 -10.52
N TYR A 131 -33.57 12.32 -10.28
CA TYR A 131 -34.42 12.24 -9.09
C TYR A 131 -33.72 12.59 -7.78
N LEU A 132 -32.67 13.44 -7.86
CA LEU A 132 -32.01 13.96 -6.69
C LEU A 132 -32.82 15.08 -6.06
N THR A 133 -32.86 15.14 -4.74
CA THR A 133 -33.56 16.22 -4.02
C THR A 133 -32.69 17.47 -3.89
N GLU A 134 -33.33 18.64 -3.73
CA GLU A 134 -32.63 19.90 -3.49
C GLU A 134 -31.78 19.83 -2.22
N ALA A 135 -32.26 19.18 -1.17
CA ALA A 135 -31.51 18.94 0.06
C ALA A 135 -30.21 18.18 -0.19
N THR A 136 -30.23 17.16 -1.07
CA THR A 136 -29.03 16.42 -1.49
C THR A 136 -28.06 17.31 -2.24
N LEU A 137 -28.54 18.13 -3.18
CA LEU A 137 -27.71 19.06 -3.94
C LEU A 137 -27.05 20.10 -3.02
N GLU A 138 -27.77 20.56 -2.01
CA GLU A 138 -27.27 21.53 -1.03
C GLU A 138 -26.23 20.91 -0.09
N ALA A 139 -26.46 19.68 0.40
CA ALA A 139 -25.50 18.95 1.22
C ALA A 139 -24.14 18.75 0.50
N TYR A 140 -24.19 18.43 -0.80
CA TYR A 140 -22.99 18.27 -1.63
C TYR A 140 -22.47 19.60 -2.23
N LYS A 141 -23.12 20.73 -1.93
CA LYS A 141 -22.75 22.08 -2.42
C LYS A 141 -22.64 22.12 -3.96
N ILE A 142 -23.56 21.45 -4.65
CA ILE A 142 -23.57 21.39 -6.12
C ILE A 142 -23.83 22.78 -6.71
N GLY A 143 -23.00 23.15 -7.68
CA GLY A 143 -23.13 24.40 -8.43
C GLY A 143 -23.62 24.18 -9.86
N ALA A 144 -24.00 25.29 -10.50
CA ALA A 144 -24.29 25.37 -11.92
C ALA A 144 -23.50 26.50 -12.58
N ASP A 145 -22.88 26.21 -13.73
CA ASP A 145 -22.25 27.17 -14.62
C ASP A 145 -22.86 26.99 -16.02
N GLY A 146 -23.82 27.87 -16.35
CA GLY A 146 -24.61 27.76 -17.56
C GLY A 146 -25.38 26.43 -17.59
N LYS A 147 -25.06 25.56 -18.53
CA LYS A 147 -25.63 24.21 -18.66
C LYS A 147 -24.80 23.12 -17.98
N ASN A 148 -23.71 23.49 -17.33
CA ASN A 148 -22.81 22.53 -16.69
C ASN A 148 -23.14 22.39 -15.20
N VAL A 149 -23.13 21.15 -14.73
CA VAL A 149 -23.07 20.80 -13.30
C VAL A 149 -21.63 21.01 -12.80
N VAL A 150 -21.47 21.68 -11.68
CA VAL A 150 -20.19 21.88 -11.02
C VAL A 150 -20.13 21.02 -9.77
N PHE A 151 -19.16 20.11 -9.70
CA PHE A 151 -18.91 19.22 -8.58
C PHE A 151 -17.68 19.70 -7.81
N PRO A 152 -17.87 20.33 -6.62
CA PRO A 152 -16.76 20.75 -5.77
C PRO A 152 -16.25 19.57 -4.91
N PHE A 153 -14.98 19.25 -5.00
CA PHE A 153 -14.29 18.32 -4.12
C PHE A 153 -13.61 19.14 -3.04
N LEU A 154 -14.16 19.10 -1.84
CA LEU A 154 -13.75 19.97 -0.76
C LEU A 154 -12.90 19.25 0.28
N ARG A 155 -11.92 19.96 0.83
CA ARG A 155 -11.15 19.57 1.99
C ARG A 155 -11.20 20.74 3.00
N ASP A 156 -11.65 20.47 4.21
CA ASP A 156 -11.81 21.50 5.26
C ASP A 156 -12.59 22.75 4.79
N GLY A 157 -13.56 22.54 3.91
CA GLY A 157 -14.40 23.59 3.34
C GLY A 157 -13.85 24.24 2.07
N GLU A 158 -12.58 24.04 1.74
CA GLU A 158 -11.91 24.63 0.58
C GLU A 158 -11.86 23.68 -0.63
N PRO A 159 -12.02 24.20 -1.85
CA PRO A 159 -11.97 23.38 -3.05
C PRO A 159 -10.53 22.96 -3.40
N VAL A 160 -10.24 21.67 -3.36
CA VAL A 160 -8.95 21.09 -3.78
C VAL A 160 -9.01 20.46 -5.16
N MET A 161 -10.22 20.09 -5.61
CA MET A 161 -10.50 19.63 -6.96
C MET A 161 -11.90 20.09 -7.37
N VAL A 162 -12.08 20.41 -8.64
CA VAL A 162 -13.38 20.78 -9.20
C VAL A 162 -13.56 20.08 -10.53
N LYS A 163 -14.70 19.42 -10.71
CA LYS A 163 -15.11 18.87 -12.00
C LYS A 163 -16.35 19.57 -12.52
N ILE A 164 -16.44 19.63 -13.85
CA ILE A 164 -17.63 20.10 -14.55
C ILE A 164 -18.15 19.02 -15.49
N ARG A 165 -19.45 18.99 -15.66
CA ARG A 165 -20.14 18.05 -16.56
C ARG A 165 -21.34 18.75 -17.19
N GLU A 166 -21.54 18.60 -18.49
CA GLU A 166 -22.79 19.03 -19.12
C GLU A 166 -23.99 18.27 -18.53
N ALA A 167 -25.09 18.98 -18.28
CA ALA A 167 -26.34 18.41 -17.76
C ALA A 167 -27.07 17.63 -18.88
N ALA A 168 -26.43 16.59 -19.39
CA ALA A 168 -26.90 15.73 -20.47
C ALA A 168 -26.48 14.28 -20.24
N ASP A 169 -27.21 13.33 -20.83
CA ASP A 169 -26.87 11.91 -20.77
C ASP A 169 -25.56 11.64 -21.56
N GLY A 170 -24.80 10.66 -21.05
CA GLY A 170 -23.54 10.29 -21.67
C GLY A 170 -22.39 11.30 -21.49
N ALA A 171 -22.66 12.52 -21.00
CA ALA A 171 -21.63 13.48 -20.70
C ALA A 171 -20.73 12.95 -19.56
N LYS A 172 -19.42 13.10 -19.70
CA LYS A 172 -18.44 12.69 -18.69
C LYS A 172 -17.94 13.89 -17.89
N PRO A 173 -17.80 13.77 -16.55
CA PRO A 173 -17.20 14.82 -15.75
C PRO A 173 -15.73 15.00 -16.13
N LYS A 174 -15.29 16.25 -16.19
CA LYS A 174 -13.89 16.63 -16.51
C LYS A 174 -13.37 17.59 -15.45
N PRO A 175 -12.10 17.47 -15.03
CA PRO A 175 -11.49 18.45 -14.12
C PRO A 175 -11.40 19.82 -14.82
N THR A 176 -11.55 20.90 -14.04
CA THR A 176 -11.51 22.28 -14.54
C THR A 176 -10.10 22.75 -14.90
N SER A 177 -9.07 22.13 -14.32
CA SER A 177 -7.66 22.37 -14.63
C SER A 177 -6.86 21.07 -14.48
N ALA A 178 -5.65 21.04 -15.02
CA ALA A 178 -4.73 19.93 -14.83
C ALA A 178 -4.05 19.98 -13.45
N GLU A 179 -3.51 18.85 -13.01
CA GLU A 179 -2.66 18.75 -11.81
C GLU A 179 -3.36 19.15 -10.50
N GLN A 180 -4.68 19.00 -10.42
CA GLN A 180 -5.43 19.17 -9.19
C GLN A 180 -5.13 18.00 -8.23
N GLN A 181 -5.19 18.27 -6.92
CA GLN A 181 -5.01 17.23 -5.91
C GLN A 181 -6.15 16.21 -5.98
N PRO A 182 -5.87 14.91 -6.14
CA PRO A 182 -6.88 13.87 -6.05
C PRO A 182 -7.57 13.91 -4.68
N CYS A 183 -8.89 14.00 -4.68
CA CYS A 183 -9.72 14.07 -3.49
C CYS A 183 -11.00 13.28 -3.73
N LEU A 184 -11.55 12.65 -2.69
CA LEU A 184 -12.89 12.05 -2.75
C LEU A 184 -13.94 13.16 -2.76
N PHE A 185 -14.97 12.97 -3.60
CA PHE A 185 -16.10 13.90 -3.67
C PHE A 185 -17.10 13.62 -2.57
N GLY A 186 -17.54 14.65 -1.87
CA GLY A 186 -18.66 14.56 -0.93
C GLY A 186 -18.29 14.68 0.55
N TRP A 187 -17.05 14.97 0.92
CA TRP A 187 -16.63 15.10 2.32
C TRP A 187 -17.50 16.07 3.13
N GLN A 188 -18.01 17.14 2.51
CA GLN A 188 -18.89 18.11 3.14
C GLN A 188 -20.26 17.57 3.56
N ALA A 189 -20.65 16.40 3.01
CA ALA A 189 -21.90 15.72 3.34
C ALA A 189 -21.72 14.60 4.38
N ILE A 190 -20.48 14.33 4.80
CA ILE A 190 -20.17 13.28 5.78
C ILE A 190 -20.07 13.89 7.18
N PRO A 191 -20.93 13.51 8.13
CA PRO A 191 -20.83 13.97 9.51
C PRO A 191 -19.47 13.65 10.15
N ASP A 192 -18.95 14.54 10.98
CA ASP A 192 -17.67 14.30 11.68
C ASP A 192 -17.74 13.08 12.62
N SER A 193 -18.93 12.82 13.17
CA SER A 193 -19.21 11.66 14.03
C SER A 193 -19.40 10.34 13.27
N ALA A 194 -19.45 10.38 11.92
CA ALA A 194 -19.69 9.17 11.14
C ALA A 194 -18.53 8.16 11.29
N ARG A 195 -18.88 6.93 11.66
CA ARG A 195 -17.96 5.78 11.74
C ARG A 195 -18.06 4.85 10.54
N GLU A 196 -19.02 5.09 9.68
CA GLU A 196 -19.28 4.34 8.47
C GLU A 196 -19.35 5.29 7.27
N VAL A 197 -18.83 4.86 6.13
CA VAL A 197 -18.86 5.59 4.87
C VAL A 197 -19.01 4.62 3.70
N THR A 198 -19.67 5.08 2.64
CA THR A 198 -19.77 4.33 1.39
C THR A 198 -18.89 4.97 0.33
N LEU A 199 -18.05 4.19 -0.34
CA LEU A 199 -17.29 4.62 -1.52
C LEU A 199 -17.96 4.08 -2.78
N CYS A 200 -18.16 4.95 -3.77
CA CYS A 200 -18.75 4.60 -5.06
C CYS A 200 -17.98 5.23 -6.23
N GLU A 201 -18.38 4.92 -7.46
CA GLU A 201 -17.63 5.32 -8.64
C GLU A 201 -17.93 6.74 -9.09
N GLY A 202 -19.21 7.15 -9.08
CA GLY A 202 -19.69 8.39 -9.67
C GLY A 202 -20.21 9.41 -8.66
N GLU A 203 -20.09 10.71 -9.00
CA GLU A 203 -20.56 11.81 -8.15
C GLU A 203 -22.09 11.76 -7.95
N ILE A 204 -22.83 11.35 -8.99
CA ILE A 204 -24.30 11.21 -8.91
C ILE A 204 -24.67 10.02 -8.03
N ASP A 205 -23.89 8.93 -8.06
CA ASP A 205 -24.12 7.77 -7.22
C ASP A 205 -23.88 8.08 -5.74
N ALA A 206 -22.84 8.85 -5.42
CA ALA A 206 -22.59 9.31 -4.05
C ALA A 206 -23.78 10.12 -3.51
N MET A 207 -24.27 11.06 -4.29
CA MET A 207 -25.45 11.83 -3.93
C MET A 207 -26.71 10.96 -3.79
N THR A 208 -26.86 9.97 -4.64
CA THR A 208 -28.00 9.04 -4.58
C THR A 208 -27.94 8.15 -3.34
N LEU A 209 -26.77 7.60 -3.01
CA LEU A 209 -26.59 6.80 -1.80
C LEU A 209 -26.84 7.64 -0.53
N TYR A 210 -26.36 8.87 -0.49
CA TYR A 210 -26.69 9.81 0.58
C TYR A 210 -28.20 10.03 0.72
N GLN A 211 -28.90 10.19 -0.41
CA GLN A 211 -30.37 10.36 -0.41
C GLN A 211 -31.09 9.11 0.11
N TYR A 212 -30.52 7.92 -0.06
CA TYR A 212 -30.97 6.68 0.56
C TYR A 212 -30.65 6.56 2.05
N GLY A 213 -29.89 7.52 2.62
CA GLY A 213 -29.51 7.54 4.03
C GLY A 213 -28.10 6.98 4.33
N TYR A 214 -27.31 6.69 3.30
CA TYR A 214 -25.95 6.18 3.46
C TYR A 214 -24.93 7.29 3.17
N PRO A 215 -24.12 7.73 4.16
CA PRO A 215 -23.04 8.68 3.92
C PRO A 215 -22.10 8.15 2.82
N ALA A 216 -21.93 8.91 1.73
CA ALA A 216 -21.22 8.40 0.57
C ALA A 216 -20.26 9.40 -0.06
N LEU A 217 -19.14 8.87 -0.53
CA LEU A 217 -18.07 9.58 -1.25
C LEU A 217 -17.84 8.90 -2.60
N SER A 218 -17.57 9.67 -3.66
CA SER A 218 -17.16 9.08 -4.93
C SER A 218 -15.66 9.25 -5.19
N VAL A 219 -15.08 8.25 -5.88
CA VAL A 219 -13.67 8.31 -6.28
C VAL A 219 -13.47 9.28 -7.45
N PRO A 220 -12.33 10.01 -7.50
CA PRO A 220 -12.16 11.10 -8.47
C PRO A 220 -11.96 10.63 -9.91
N PHE A 221 -11.51 9.39 -10.14
CA PHE A 221 -11.11 8.93 -11.48
C PHE A 221 -11.93 7.73 -11.98
N GLY A 222 -13.02 7.40 -11.28
CA GLY A 222 -13.88 6.26 -11.62
C GLY A 222 -13.28 4.90 -11.29
N GLY A 223 -13.94 3.83 -11.74
CA GLY A 223 -13.51 2.45 -11.52
C GLY A 223 -12.25 2.07 -12.30
N GLY A 224 -11.69 0.89 -11.99
CA GLY A 224 -10.46 0.35 -12.56
C GLY A 224 -9.29 0.41 -11.57
N LYS A 225 -8.08 0.09 -12.03
CA LYS A 225 -6.88 -0.07 -11.19
C LYS A 225 -5.73 0.85 -11.58
N GLY A 226 -4.65 0.77 -10.81
CA GLY A 226 -3.41 1.51 -11.07
C GLY A 226 -3.56 3.01 -10.82
N ALA A 227 -3.17 3.83 -11.78
CA ALA A 227 -3.16 5.28 -11.66
C ALA A 227 -4.52 5.91 -11.27
N LYS A 228 -5.65 5.23 -11.53
CA LYS A 228 -6.97 5.69 -11.12
C LYS A 228 -7.17 5.66 -9.60
N GLN A 229 -6.39 4.84 -8.88
CA GLN A 229 -6.47 4.69 -7.43
C GLN A 229 -5.40 5.53 -6.69
N GLN A 230 -4.71 6.45 -7.35
CA GLN A 230 -3.74 7.38 -6.73
C GLN A 230 -4.34 8.26 -5.63
N TRP A 231 -5.66 8.49 -5.67
CA TRP A 231 -6.36 9.23 -4.62
C TRP A 231 -6.19 8.60 -3.22
N LEU A 232 -5.92 7.29 -3.13
CA LEU A 232 -5.64 6.63 -1.86
C LEU A 232 -4.44 7.24 -1.14
N GLU A 233 -3.45 7.74 -1.87
CA GLU A 233 -2.25 8.37 -1.29
C GLU A 233 -2.59 9.66 -0.51
N THR A 234 -3.58 10.41 -1.00
CA THR A 234 -4.02 11.67 -0.38
C THR A 234 -5.16 11.48 0.62
N GLU A 235 -5.97 10.43 0.47
CA GLU A 235 -7.21 10.21 1.23
C GLU A 235 -7.06 9.20 2.37
N TYR A 236 -5.98 8.40 2.37
CA TYR A 236 -5.80 7.28 3.30
C TYR A 236 -6.04 7.69 4.76
N HIS A 237 -5.35 8.74 5.24
CA HIS A 237 -5.47 9.20 6.62
C HIS A 237 -6.85 9.75 6.97
N HIS A 238 -7.56 10.32 6.01
CA HIS A 238 -8.92 10.82 6.23
C HIS A 238 -9.94 9.67 6.35
N LEU A 239 -9.65 8.54 5.70
CA LEU A 239 -10.48 7.35 5.77
C LEU A 239 -10.19 6.48 7.01
N GLU A 240 -9.09 6.71 7.74
CA GLU A 240 -8.75 5.95 8.95
C GLU A 240 -9.79 6.11 10.08
N ARG A 241 -10.56 7.19 10.07
CA ARG A 241 -11.60 7.42 11.08
C ARG A 241 -12.81 6.48 10.99
N PHE A 242 -12.97 5.76 9.87
CA PHE A 242 -14.12 4.88 9.67
C PHE A 242 -13.82 3.46 10.10
N ASP A 243 -14.71 2.89 10.90
CA ASP A 243 -14.68 1.48 11.29
C ASP A 243 -15.24 0.58 10.19
N ARG A 244 -16.17 1.12 9.37
CA ARG A 244 -16.80 0.42 8.27
C ARG A 244 -16.74 1.25 6.98
N ILE A 245 -16.25 0.63 5.91
CA ILE A 245 -16.18 1.23 4.57
C ILE A 245 -16.94 0.32 3.60
N ASN A 246 -18.10 0.77 3.14
CA ASN A 246 -18.86 0.06 2.13
C ASN A 246 -18.33 0.41 0.74
N LEU A 247 -17.97 -0.60 -0.04
CA LEU A 247 -17.51 -0.46 -1.41
C LEU A 247 -18.65 -0.77 -2.37
N CYS A 248 -19.37 0.29 -2.78
CA CYS A 248 -20.56 0.23 -3.66
C CYS A 248 -20.20 0.75 -5.05
N PHE A 249 -19.33 0.02 -5.75
CA PHE A 249 -18.90 0.30 -7.12
C PHE A 249 -19.81 -0.38 -8.13
N ASP A 250 -19.81 0.08 -9.39
CA ASP A 250 -20.57 -0.48 -10.47
C ASP A 250 -20.41 -2.00 -10.56
N ASN A 251 -21.46 -2.71 -10.93
CA ASN A 251 -21.43 -4.16 -11.08
C ASN A 251 -20.89 -4.55 -12.46
N ASP A 252 -19.68 -4.06 -12.79
CA ASP A 252 -18.96 -4.37 -14.02
C ASP A 252 -17.48 -4.68 -13.73
N LYS A 253 -16.72 -5.01 -14.78
CA LYS A 253 -15.30 -5.38 -14.65
C LYS A 253 -14.47 -4.27 -14.00
N ALA A 254 -14.70 -3.01 -14.35
CA ALA A 254 -13.94 -1.88 -13.81
C ALA A 254 -14.21 -1.65 -12.32
N GLY A 255 -15.49 -1.77 -11.90
CA GLY A 255 -15.87 -1.69 -10.49
C GLY A 255 -15.29 -2.84 -9.66
N HIS A 256 -15.30 -4.08 -10.20
CA HIS A 256 -14.67 -5.22 -9.52
C HIS A 256 -13.15 -5.04 -9.36
N GLU A 257 -12.44 -4.56 -10.40
CA GLU A 257 -11.02 -4.28 -10.36
C GLU A 257 -10.68 -3.18 -9.33
N ALA A 258 -11.49 -2.11 -9.27
CA ALA A 258 -11.34 -1.05 -8.29
C ALA A 258 -11.46 -1.57 -6.85
N VAL A 259 -12.50 -2.36 -6.57
CA VAL A 259 -12.73 -2.96 -5.25
C VAL A 259 -11.59 -3.89 -4.85
N ALA A 260 -11.09 -4.70 -5.77
CA ALA A 260 -9.97 -5.62 -5.52
C ALA A 260 -8.68 -4.89 -5.15
N GLU A 261 -8.46 -3.67 -5.68
CA GLU A 261 -7.29 -2.85 -5.34
C GLU A 261 -7.51 -2.01 -4.08
N ILE A 262 -8.71 -1.46 -3.89
CA ILE A 262 -9.01 -0.54 -2.78
C ILE A 262 -9.10 -1.29 -1.44
N ALA A 263 -9.80 -2.43 -1.38
CA ALA A 263 -10.06 -3.12 -0.13
C ALA A 263 -8.79 -3.56 0.62
N PRO A 264 -7.75 -4.14 -0.02
CA PRO A 264 -6.50 -4.45 0.67
C PRO A 264 -5.78 -3.21 1.23
N ARG A 265 -5.80 -2.11 0.48
CA ARG A 265 -5.12 -0.86 0.86
C ARG A 265 -5.81 -0.14 2.01
N LEU A 266 -7.15 -0.21 2.10
CA LEU A 266 -7.93 0.39 3.19
C LEU A 266 -8.10 -0.53 4.40
N GLY A 267 -7.77 -1.83 4.26
CA GLY A 267 -7.95 -2.85 5.29
C GLY A 267 -9.22 -3.69 5.04
N ARG A 268 -9.02 -4.94 4.59
CA ARG A 268 -10.11 -5.87 4.24
C ARG A 268 -11.12 -6.08 5.37
N HIS A 269 -10.66 -6.06 6.62
CA HIS A 269 -11.48 -6.31 7.81
C HIS A 269 -12.56 -5.25 8.04
N ARG A 270 -12.41 -4.05 7.51
CA ARG A 270 -13.39 -2.95 7.62
C ARG A 270 -14.05 -2.59 6.28
N CYS A 271 -13.69 -3.25 5.20
CA CYS A 271 -14.30 -3.07 3.89
C CYS A 271 -15.41 -4.09 3.66
N TYR A 272 -16.51 -3.66 3.05
CA TYR A 272 -17.69 -4.47 2.75
C TYR A 272 -18.12 -4.23 1.32
N ARG A 273 -18.28 -5.29 0.52
CA ARG A 273 -18.79 -5.17 -0.86
C ARG A 273 -20.29 -5.10 -0.86
N VAL A 274 -20.84 -3.97 -1.28
CA VAL A 274 -22.27 -3.79 -1.55
C VAL A 274 -22.51 -3.99 -3.04
N VAL A 275 -23.47 -4.87 -3.38
CA VAL A 275 -23.88 -5.13 -4.76
C VAL A 275 -25.34 -4.72 -4.90
N LEU A 276 -25.61 -3.69 -5.69
CA LEU A 276 -26.96 -3.18 -5.92
C LEU A 276 -27.70 -4.00 -7.00
N PRO A 277 -29.05 -3.96 -7.03
CA PRO A 277 -29.86 -4.73 -7.98
C PRO A 277 -29.83 -4.17 -9.40
N LYS A 278 -29.30 -2.97 -9.60
CA LYS A 278 -29.06 -2.34 -10.90
C LYS A 278 -27.57 -2.09 -11.09
N LYS A 279 -27.21 -1.49 -12.23
CA LYS A 279 -25.82 -1.23 -12.57
C LYS A 279 -25.15 -0.32 -11.53
N ASP A 280 -25.81 0.77 -11.17
CA ASP A 280 -25.34 1.77 -10.23
C ASP A 280 -26.46 2.27 -9.30
N ALA A 281 -26.12 3.14 -8.35
CA ALA A 281 -27.06 3.65 -7.36
C ALA A 281 -28.15 4.54 -8.00
N ASN A 282 -27.78 5.36 -8.99
CA ASN A 282 -28.75 6.23 -9.63
C ASN A 282 -29.72 5.48 -10.54
N ASP A 283 -29.27 4.40 -11.18
CA ASP A 283 -30.16 3.49 -11.90
C ASP A 283 -31.17 2.80 -10.97
N CYS A 284 -30.79 2.54 -9.72
CA CYS A 284 -31.73 2.06 -8.70
C CYS A 284 -32.81 3.11 -8.41
N LEU A 285 -32.43 4.35 -8.14
CA LEU A 285 -33.35 5.43 -7.80
C LEU A 285 -34.33 5.72 -8.95
N THR A 286 -33.80 5.91 -10.16
CA THR A 286 -34.59 6.22 -11.36
C THR A 286 -35.43 5.02 -11.80
N GLY A 287 -34.99 3.80 -11.49
CA GLY A 287 -35.73 2.55 -11.71
C GLY A 287 -36.79 2.25 -10.65
N GLY A 288 -37.04 3.16 -9.69
CA GLY A 288 -38.10 3.05 -8.69
C GLY A 288 -37.78 2.17 -7.48
N VAL A 289 -36.52 1.81 -7.24
CA VAL A 289 -36.08 1.12 -6.01
C VAL A 289 -36.24 2.07 -4.84
N LYS A 290 -37.12 1.73 -3.90
CA LYS A 290 -37.46 2.61 -2.76
C LYS A 290 -36.46 2.55 -1.63
N SER A 291 -35.78 1.42 -1.44
CA SER A 291 -34.78 1.21 -0.39
C SER A 291 -33.69 0.29 -0.90
N VAL A 292 -32.48 0.56 -0.47
CA VAL A 292 -31.28 -0.28 -0.74
C VAL A 292 -30.78 -0.98 0.53
N GLN A 293 -31.52 -0.88 1.64
CA GLN A 293 -31.10 -1.38 2.95
C GLN A 293 -30.72 -2.87 2.92
N GLU A 294 -31.52 -3.73 2.29
CA GLU A 294 -31.25 -5.16 2.21
C GLU A 294 -29.90 -5.50 1.56
N PHE A 295 -29.43 -4.66 0.61
CA PHE A 295 -28.14 -4.83 -0.06
C PHE A 295 -26.97 -4.39 0.83
N PHE A 296 -27.16 -3.41 1.70
CA PHE A 296 -26.20 -3.02 2.71
C PHE A 296 -26.15 -4.00 3.86
N ASP A 297 -27.29 -4.53 4.29
CA ASP A 297 -27.39 -5.55 5.35
C ASP A 297 -26.75 -6.89 4.90
N SER A 298 -26.86 -7.21 3.61
CA SER A 298 -26.25 -8.39 2.99
C SER A 298 -24.86 -8.15 2.38
N ALA A 299 -24.24 -6.99 2.67
CA ALA A 299 -22.93 -6.66 2.15
C ALA A 299 -21.89 -7.72 2.54
N ARG A 300 -21.14 -8.20 1.54
CA ARG A 300 -20.16 -9.25 1.72
C ARG A 300 -18.90 -8.70 2.36
N THR A 301 -18.43 -9.35 3.39
CA THR A 301 -17.11 -9.13 3.97
C THR A 301 -16.01 -9.59 3.01
N PHE A 302 -14.82 -9.02 3.13
CA PHE A 302 -13.62 -9.55 2.49
C PHE A 302 -12.96 -10.50 3.49
N ASP A 303 -13.73 -11.50 3.94
CA ASP A 303 -13.26 -12.46 4.92
C ASP A 303 -11.97 -13.11 4.45
N PRO A 304 -11.00 -13.30 5.33
CA PRO A 304 -9.90 -14.19 5.04
C PRO A 304 -10.51 -15.55 4.73
N VAL A 305 -10.26 -16.00 3.51
CA VAL A 305 -10.86 -17.21 2.96
C VAL A 305 -10.33 -18.40 3.73
N GLN A 306 -10.94 -18.75 4.84
CA GLN A 306 -10.47 -19.84 5.67
C GLN A 306 -11.00 -21.21 5.20
N LEU A 307 -12.19 -21.24 4.61
CA LEU A 307 -12.76 -22.47 4.08
C LEU A 307 -13.74 -22.14 2.95
N ARG A 308 -13.39 -22.51 1.73
CA ARG A 308 -14.22 -22.38 0.54
C ARG A 308 -14.47 -23.76 -0.06
N GLY A 309 -15.64 -23.97 -0.64
CA GLY A 309 -15.88 -25.15 -1.47
C GLY A 309 -14.97 -25.15 -2.69
N ALA A 310 -14.51 -26.32 -3.13
CA ALA A 310 -13.60 -26.43 -4.28
C ALA A 310 -14.15 -25.76 -5.56
N SER A 311 -15.46 -25.80 -5.75
CA SER A 311 -16.15 -25.15 -6.89
C SER A 311 -16.10 -23.62 -6.85
N GLU A 312 -15.89 -23.02 -5.69
CA GLU A 312 -15.74 -21.56 -5.56
C GLU A 312 -14.39 -21.05 -6.09
N PHE A 313 -13.42 -21.95 -6.29
CA PHE A 313 -12.11 -21.66 -6.87
C PHE A 313 -12.09 -21.85 -8.39
N THR A 314 -13.23 -22.14 -9.04
CA THR A 314 -13.26 -22.48 -10.46
C THR A 314 -12.61 -21.42 -11.33
N ASP A 315 -12.91 -20.14 -11.12
CA ASP A 315 -12.35 -19.05 -11.91
C ASP A 315 -10.86 -18.85 -11.63
N GLU A 316 -10.43 -18.99 -10.38
CA GLU A 316 -9.01 -18.93 -10.01
C GLU A 316 -8.23 -20.11 -10.64
N VAL A 317 -8.81 -21.31 -10.63
CA VAL A 317 -8.17 -22.48 -11.26
C VAL A 317 -8.09 -22.32 -12.79
N ILE A 318 -9.13 -21.77 -13.42
CA ILE A 318 -9.10 -21.46 -14.85
C ILE A 318 -8.01 -20.44 -15.15
N GLU A 319 -7.86 -19.40 -14.30
CA GLU A 319 -6.83 -18.37 -14.45
C GLU A 319 -5.40 -18.93 -14.27
N GLU A 320 -5.21 -19.96 -13.45
CA GLU A 320 -3.92 -20.65 -13.32
C GLU A 320 -3.55 -21.45 -14.60
N PHE A 321 -4.52 -22.13 -15.23
CA PHE A 321 -4.28 -22.85 -16.47
C PHE A 321 -4.20 -21.95 -17.72
N TRP A 322 -4.98 -20.87 -17.71
CA TRP A 322 -5.14 -19.95 -18.85
C TRP A 322 -4.97 -18.50 -18.39
N PRO A 323 -3.77 -18.11 -17.94
CA PRO A 323 -3.57 -16.78 -17.35
C PRO A 323 -3.86 -15.67 -18.35
N SER A 324 -4.69 -14.73 -17.92
CA SER A 324 -4.99 -13.52 -18.66
C SER A 324 -3.74 -12.64 -18.81
N GLU A 325 -3.74 -11.68 -19.74
CA GLU A 325 -2.64 -10.71 -19.85
C GLU A 325 -2.37 -9.99 -18.55
N THR A 326 -3.42 -9.75 -17.78
CA THR A 326 -3.34 -9.11 -16.46
C THR A 326 -2.61 -9.98 -15.45
N THR A 327 -2.88 -11.28 -15.43
CA THR A 327 -2.25 -12.22 -14.50
C THR A 327 -0.82 -12.55 -14.92
N ARG A 328 -0.55 -12.66 -16.22
CA ARG A 328 0.83 -12.75 -16.72
C ARG A 328 1.68 -11.55 -16.31
N GLY A 329 1.11 -10.34 -16.29
CA GLY A 329 1.76 -9.14 -15.80
C GLY A 329 2.02 -9.11 -14.29
N ARG A 330 1.47 -10.05 -13.50
CA ARG A 330 1.72 -10.15 -12.05
C ARG A 330 2.99 -10.90 -11.69
N THR A 331 3.47 -11.76 -12.57
CA THR A 331 4.78 -12.40 -12.42
C THR A 331 5.87 -11.44 -12.88
N THR A 332 6.87 -11.22 -12.03
CA THR A 332 8.04 -10.42 -12.37
C THR A 332 9.12 -11.34 -12.91
N GLN A 333 9.47 -11.17 -14.15
CA GLN A 333 10.57 -11.90 -14.76
C GLN A 333 11.90 -11.36 -14.24
N LEU A 334 12.89 -12.23 -14.10
CA LEU A 334 14.25 -11.78 -13.82
C LEU A 334 14.85 -11.08 -15.06
N PRO A 335 15.83 -10.17 -14.90
CA PRO A 335 16.40 -9.40 -16.01
C PRO A 335 17.16 -10.26 -17.05
N TRP A 336 17.27 -11.54 -16.81
CA TRP A 336 18.04 -12.50 -17.62
C TRP A 336 17.11 -13.46 -18.36
N GLU A 337 17.22 -13.50 -19.70
CA GLU A 337 16.36 -14.38 -20.52
C GLU A 337 16.53 -15.86 -20.19
N ARG A 338 17.74 -16.27 -19.77
CA ARG A 338 18.01 -17.64 -19.32
C ARG A 338 17.23 -18.08 -18.10
N ALA A 339 16.73 -17.10 -17.32
CA ALA A 339 15.92 -17.34 -16.13
C ALA A 339 14.43 -17.45 -16.46
N HIS A 340 13.96 -16.87 -17.56
CA HIS A 340 12.55 -16.77 -17.89
C HIS A 340 11.89 -18.14 -17.95
N GLY A 341 10.74 -18.30 -17.28
CA GLY A 341 10.01 -19.55 -17.14
C GLY A 341 10.68 -20.62 -16.28
N LYS A 342 11.89 -20.36 -15.76
CA LYS A 342 12.62 -21.27 -14.87
C LYS A 342 12.74 -20.74 -13.46
N LEU A 343 12.86 -19.43 -13.32
CA LEU A 343 12.99 -18.74 -12.04
C LEU A 343 12.34 -17.35 -12.20
N ASP A 344 11.13 -17.24 -11.74
CA ASP A 344 10.34 -16.02 -11.77
C ASP A 344 9.94 -15.61 -10.35
N LEU A 345 9.71 -14.30 -10.14
CA LEU A 345 9.23 -13.77 -8.87
C LEU A 345 7.71 -13.58 -8.95
N ARG A 346 6.97 -14.39 -8.18
CA ARG A 346 5.50 -14.38 -8.18
C ARG A 346 4.95 -13.57 -7.02
N GLU A 347 3.73 -13.07 -7.17
CA GLU A 347 2.99 -12.46 -6.07
C GLU A 347 2.78 -13.47 -4.92
N ALA A 348 2.66 -12.96 -3.70
CA ALA A 348 2.50 -13.75 -2.48
C ALA A 348 3.62 -14.78 -2.24
N GLU A 349 4.83 -14.54 -2.74
CA GLU A 349 6.00 -15.38 -2.51
C GLU A 349 7.10 -14.68 -1.71
N LEU A 350 7.81 -15.47 -0.89
CA LEU A 350 9.04 -15.09 -0.21
C LEU A 350 10.23 -15.77 -0.91
N SER A 351 11.05 -14.96 -1.57
CA SER A 351 12.30 -15.42 -2.18
C SER A 351 13.49 -15.09 -1.29
N VAL A 352 14.31 -16.07 -0.98
CA VAL A 352 15.54 -15.89 -0.19
C VAL A 352 16.75 -16.01 -1.12
N PHE A 353 17.52 -14.90 -1.22
CA PHE A 353 18.82 -14.88 -1.91
C PHE A 353 19.94 -14.98 -0.88
N PHE A 354 20.70 -16.06 -0.90
CA PHE A 354 21.74 -16.30 0.10
C PHE A 354 23.10 -16.62 -0.52
N GLY A 355 24.14 -16.56 0.29
CA GLY A 355 25.49 -16.87 -0.15
C GLY A 355 26.56 -16.21 0.72
N ILE A 356 27.83 -16.45 0.37
CA ILE A 356 28.99 -15.92 1.09
C ILE A 356 29.03 -14.40 1.00
N ASN A 357 29.60 -13.74 2.00
CA ASN A 357 29.81 -12.30 1.98
C ASN A 357 30.71 -11.88 0.81
N GLY A 358 30.32 -10.79 0.12
CA GLY A 358 31.08 -10.31 -1.04
C GLY A 358 30.80 -11.04 -2.35
N HIS A 359 29.88 -12.02 -2.36
CA HIS A 359 29.50 -12.75 -3.58
C HIS A 359 28.50 -11.99 -4.48
N GLY A 360 28.17 -10.73 -4.18
CA GLY A 360 27.36 -9.89 -5.06
C GLY A 360 25.85 -10.01 -4.87
N LYS A 361 25.35 -10.60 -3.77
CA LYS A 361 23.92 -10.77 -3.48
C LYS A 361 23.12 -9.49 -3.66
N SER A 362 23.49 -8.44 -2.90
CA SER A 362 22.80 -7.14 -2.97
C SER A 362 22.85 -6.52 -4.36
N GLN A 363 23.96 -6.70 -5.09
CA GLN A 363 24.11 -6.20 -6.45
C GLN A 363 23.19 -6.91 -7.45
N ILE A 364 23.02 -8.23 -7.32
CA ILE A 364 22.08 -9.03 -8.11
C ILE A 364 20.64 -8.62 -7.79
N VAL A 365 20.31 -8.51 -6.50
CA VAL A 365 18.97 -8.10 -6.06
C VAL A 365 18.65 -6.67 -6.53
N ASN A 366 19.61 -5.75 -6.48
CA ASN A 366 19.45 -4.40 -7.04
C ASN A 366 19.17 -4.42 -8.55
N ASN A 367 19.86 -5.30 -9.32
CA ASN A 367 19.60 -5.46 -10.74
C ASN A 367 18.17 -5.98 -11.00
N ILE A 368 17.71 -6.93 -10.20
CA ILE A 368 16.34 -7.43 -10.23
C ILE A 368 15.35 -6.29 -9.93
N CYS A 369 15.60 -5.47 -8.91
CA CYS A 369 14.74 -4.34 -8.55
C CYS A 369 14.61 -3.30 -9.67
N VAL A 370 15.72 -2.98 -10.35
CA VAL A 370 15.70 -2.03 -11.48
C VAL A 370 14.84 -2.57 -12.62
N ASP A 371 14.97 -3.84 -12.94
CA ASP A 371 14.17 -4.47 -13.99
C ASP A 371 12.70 -4.63 -13.59
N ALA A 372 12.42 -4.99 -12.35
CA ALA A 372 11.07 -5.06 -11.78
C ALA A 372 10.34 -3.70 -11.89
N MET A 373 11.03 -2.59 -11.58
CA MET A 373 10.49 -1.24 -11.76
C MET A 373 10.19 -0.91 -13.23
N ALA A 374 10.98 -1.43 -14.16
CA ALA A 374 10.71 -1.28 -15.60
C ALA A 374 9.49 -2.10 -16.04
N GLN A 375 9.22 -3.23 -15.37
CA GLN A 375 8.02 -4.03 -15.56
C GLN A 375 6.78 -3.45 -14.84
N GLY A 376 6.91 -2.28 -14.19
CA GLY A 376 5.80 -1.57 -13.54
C GLY A 376 5.62 -1.90 -12.05
N ARG A 377 6.56 -2.64 -11.42
CA ARG A 377 6.52 -2.90 -9.99
C ARG A 377 6.88 -1.67 -9.17
N ARG A 378 6.27 -1.56 -8.00
CA ARG A 378 6.59 -0.59 -6.97
C ARG A 378 7.42 -1.27 -5.89
N VAL A 379 8.66 -0.86 -5.76
CA VAL A 379 9.67 -1.53 -4.94
C VAL A 379 9.98 -0.72 -3.69
N CYS A 380 10.06 -1.38 -2.53
CA CYS A 380 10.61 -0.80 -1.31
C CYS A 380 11.84 -1.60 -0.86
N ILE A 381 12.96 -0.91 -0.64
CA ILE A 381 14.22 -1.54 -0.22
C ILE A 381 14.57 -1.08 1.20
N ALA A 382 14.66 -2.03 2.13
CA ALA A 382 15.22 -1.87 3.46
C ALA A 382 16.67 -2.39 3.45
N SER A 383 17.64 -1.48 3.25
CA SER A 383 19.06 -1.84 3.33
C SER A 383 19.66 -1.37 4.64
N MET A 384 20.04 -2.31 5.48
CA MET A 384 20.61 -2.06 6.80
C MET A 384 22.14 -2.02 6.80
N GLU A 385 22.77 -2.41 5.69
CA GLU A 385 24.23 -2.47 5.55
C GLU A 385 24.80 -1.28 4.77
N ILE A 386 24.03 -0.74 3.84
CA ILE A 386 24.49 0.30 2.91
C ILE A 386 23.65 1.57 3.10
N LYS A 387 24.34 2.72 3.24
CA LYS A 387 23.63 4.01 3.31
C LYS A 387 22.83 4.28 2.03
N PRO A 388 21.64 4.89 2.13
CA PRO A 388 20.75 5.15 0.99
C PRO A 388 21.45 5.78 -0.21
N GLN A 389 22.32 6.78 0.00
CA GLN A 389 23.02 7.47 -1.08
C GLN A 389 23.97 6.54 -1.86
N LYS A 390 24.61 5.60 -1.18
CA LYS A 390 25.50 4.62 -1.82
C LYS A 390 24.71 3.57 -2.59
N MET A 391 23.61 3.11 -2.03
CA MET A 391 22.71 2.17 -2.69
C MET A 391 22.06 2.82 -3.92
N LEU A 392 21.52 4.03 -3.80
CA LEU A 392 20.94 4.78 -4.92
C LEU A 392 21.98 5.05 -6.02
N LYS A 393 23.25 5.30 -5.67
CA LYS A 393 24.33 5.38 -6.66
C LYS A 393 24.50 4.07 -7.44
N GLN A 394 24.41 2.91 -6.79
CA GLN A 394 24.49 1.61 -7.47
C GLN A 394 23.29 1.37 -8.38
N LEU A 395 22.06 1.59 -7.87
CA LEU A 395 20.83 1.48 -8.65
C LEU A 395 20.83 2.44 -9.86
N THR A 396 21.31 3.68 -9.67
CA THR A 396 21.46 4.66 -10.74
C THR A 396 22.43 4.17 -11.82
N ARG A 397 23.57 3.59 -11.45
CA ARG A 397 24.52 3.00 -12.43
C ARG A 397 23.88 1.87 -13.22
N GLN A 398 23.13 1.00 -12.55
CA GLN A 398 22.42 -0.11 -13.20
C GLN A 398 21.31 0.41 -14.12
N ALA A 399 20.52 1.39 -13.69
CA ALA A 399 19.44 1.93 -14.51
C ALA A 399 19.93 2.76 -15.71
N ALA A 400 20.99 3.54 -15.53
CA ALA A 400 21.59 4.39 -16.56
C ALA A 400 22.36 3.59 -17.61
N ALA A 401 22.99 2.50 -17.22
CA ALA A 401 23.82 1.63 -18.07
C ALA A 401 24.87 2.40 -18.91
N VAL A 402 25.55 3.36 -18.31
CA VAL A 402 26.63 4.11 -18.97
C VAL A 402 27.94 3.33 -18.85
N VAL A 403 28.58 3.05 -19.98
CA VAL A 403 29.79 2.24 -20.08
C VAL A 403 31.01 3.14 -20.30
N GLY A 404 32.03 2.97 -19.46
CA GLY A 404 33.34 3.67 -19.64
C GLY A 404 33.39 5.11 -19.10
N SER A 405 32.30 5.64 -18.51
CA SER A 405 32.22 7.00 -18.00
C SER A 405 31.24 7.13 -16.84
N ILE A 406 31.02 8.35 -16.36
CA ILE A 406 30.07 8.66 -15.28
C ILE A 406 28.80 9.26 -15.90
N PRO A 407 27.59 8.86 -15.45
CA PRO A 407 26.36 9.51 -15.90
C PRO A 407 26.38 11.00 -15.64
N SER A 408 25.95 11.80 -16.62
CA SER A 408 25.88 13.26 -16.48
C SER A 408 24.89 13.66 -15.38
N ILE A 409 25.09 14.85 -14.77
CA ILE A 409 24.17 15.35 -13.73
C ILE A 409 22.71 15.42 -14.22
N PRO A 410 22.42 15.96 -15.44
CA PRO A 410 21.06 15.94 -15.96
C PRO A 410 20.51 14.52 -16.13
N TYR A 411 21.33 13.57 -16.55
CA TYR A 411 20.92 12.18 -16.71
C TYR A 411 20.67 11.51 -15.35
N ILE A 412 21.52 11.77 -14.34
CA ILE A 412 21.26 11.31 -12.96
C ILE A 412 19.89 11.81 -12.47
N ARG A 413 19.56 13.09 -12.72
CA ARG A 413 18.26 13.65 -12.37
C ARG A 413 17.11 12.95 -13.09
N ALA A 414 17.28 12.62 -14.37
CA ALA A 414 16.28 11.87 -15.13
C ALA A 414 16.09 10.45 -14.56
N VAL A 415 17.17 9.76 -14.17
CA VAL A 415 17.08 8.46 -13.52
C VAL A 415 16.39 8.57 -12.16
N MET A 416 16.72 9.58 -11.36
CA MET A 416 16.04 9.80 -10.07
C MET A 416 14.55 10.12 -10.25
N GLN A 417 14.20 10.86 -11.31
CA GLN A 417 12.79 11.10 -11.68
C GLN A 417 12.10 9.81 -12.16
N TRP A 418 12.82 8.92 -12.85
CA TRP A 418 12.29 7.62 -13.24
C TRP A 418 12.04 6.70 -12.05
N PHE A 419 12.82 6.82 -10.97
CA PHE A 419 12.57 6.13 -9.69
C PHE A 419 11.35 6.68 -8.94
N HIS A 420 10.93 7.90 -9.24
CA HIS A 420 9.77 8.51 -8.60
C HIS A 420 8.52 7.64 -8.83
N ASP A 421 7.71 7.44 -7.81
CA ASP A 421 6.52 6.56 -7.78
C ASP A 421 6.80 5.06 -8.06
N LYS A 422 8.07 4.64 -8.09
CA LYS A 422 8.47 3.23 -8.28
C LYS A 422 9.37 2.69 -7.18
N LEU A 423 10.17 3.55 -6.54
CA LEU A 423 11.16 3.14 -5.56
C LEU A 423 11.00 3.91 -4.25
N TRP A 424 10.92 3.17 -3.16
CA TRP A 424 10.96 3.66 -1.78
C TRP A 424 12.15 3.06 -1.05
N ILE A 425 12.81 3.87 -0.24
CA ILE A 425 13.94 3.44 0.58
C ILE A 425 13.55 3.57 2.05
N PHE A 426 13.57 2.46 2.76
CA PHE A 426 13.50 2.50 4.22
C PHE A 426 14.90 2.79 4.77
N GLU A 427 15.09 4.00 5.28
CA GLU A 427 16.38 4.44 5.84
C GLU A 427 16.57 3.88 7.24
N CYS A 428 17.25 2.73 7.33
CA CYS A 428 17.46 1.98 8.56
C CYS A 428 18.88 1.43 8.67
N VAL A 429 19.89 2.31 8.50
CA VAL A 429 21.28 1.87 8.61
C VAL A 429 21.60 1.44 10.05
N GLY A 430 21.99 0.19 10.23
CA GLY A 430 22.27 -0.42 11.52
C GLY A 430 21.34 -1.58 11.85
N THR A 431 20.93 -1.71 13.10
CA THR A 431 20.00 -2.72 13.55
C THR A 431 18.60 -2.13 13.69
N THR A 432 17.62 -2.70 13.02
CA THR A 432 16.21 -2.29 13.10
C THR A 432 15.39 -3.42 13.72
N LYS A 433 14.41 -3.08 14.57
CA LYS A 433 13.51 -4.08 15.12
C LYS A 433 12.63 -4.67 14.01
N ALA A 434 12.43 -5.97 14.06
CA ALA A 434 11.59 -6.69 13.08
C ALA A 434 10.14 -6.17 13.04
N SER A 435 9.57 -5.73 14.17
CA SER A 435 8.25 -5.10 14.24
C SER A 435 8.18 -3.82 13.42
N ASP A 436 9.14 -2.92 13.62
CA ASP A 436 9.16 -1.61 12.97
C ASP A 436 9.29 -1.75 11.45
N LEU A 437 10.05 -2.77 11.00
CA LEU A 437 10.17 -3.09 9.57
C LEU A 437 8.84 -3.54 8.97
N LEU A 438 8.10 -4.43 9.66
CA LEU A 438 6.80 -4.92 9.19
C LEU A 438 5.76 -3.80 9.16
N ASP A 439 5.74 -2.93 10.16
CA ASP A 439 4.83 -1.77 10.20
C ASP A 439 5.09 -0.82 9.02
N VAL A 440 6.37 -0.56 8.71
CA VAL A 440 6.77 0.24 7.56
C VAL A 440 6.37 -0.43 6.23
N MET A 441 6.55 -1.74 6.11
CA MET A 441 6.15 -2.50 4.93
C MET A 441 4.63 -2.43 4.72
N ASP A 442 3.84 -2.63 5.78
CA ASP A 442 2.39 -2.55 5.73
C ASP A 442 1.91 -1.15 5.32
N TYR A 443 2.52 -0.11 5.91
CA TYR A 443 2.24 1.27 5.53
C TYR A 443 2.59 1.56 4.06
N ALA A 444 3.77 1.13 3.60
CA ALA A 444 4.20 1.35 2.21
C ALA A 444 3.28 0.65 1.22
N HIS A 445 2.83 -0.57 1.54
CA HIS A 445 1.84 -1.29 0.75
C HIS A 445 0.51 -0.54 0.69
N LYS A 446 -0.06 -0.18 1.84
CA LYS A 446 -1.38 0.46 1.94
C LYS A 446 -1.38 1.85 1.31
N ARG A 447 -0.39 2.68 1.64
CA ARG A 447 -0.35 4.07 1.19
C ARG A 447 0.11 4.21 -0.26
N TYR A 448 1.20 3.55 -0.63
CA TYR A 448 1.84 3.76 -1.93
C TYR A 448 1.61 2.62 -2.91
N GLY A 449 0.94 1.53 -2.50
CA GLY A 449 0.73 0.35 -3.33
C GLY A 449 2.03 -0.35 -3.69
N VAL A 450 3.01 -0.33 -2.78
CA VAL A 450 4.24 -1.11 -2.95
C VAL A 450 3.88 -2.59 -2.99
N ASP A 451 4.36 -3.30 -3.99
CA ASP A 451 4.05 -4.72 -4.25
C ASP A 451 5.28 -5.63 -4.23
N MET A 452 6.48 -5.06 -4.14
CA MET A 452 7.73 -5.79 -3.98
C MET A 452 8.60 -5.19 -2.87
N PHE A 453 8.98 -6.02 -1.90
CA PHE A 453 9.81 -5.61 -0.76
C PHE A 453 11.13 -6.34 -0.75
N VAL A 454 12.21 -5.62 -0.44
CA VAL A 454 13.56 -6.17 -0.30
C VAL A 454 14.08 -5.88 1.10
N ILE A 455 14.57 -6.91 1.79
CA ILE A 455 15.19 -6.83 3.11
C ILE A 455 16.63 -7.31 2.98
N ASP A 456 17.59 -6.40 3.13
CA ASP A 456 19.03 -6.66 3.03
C ASP A 456 19.76 -6.14 4.29
N SER A 457 20.05 -7.01 5.26
CA SER A 457 19.93 -8.46 5.32
C SER A 457 19.22 -8.93 6.60
N LEU A 458 18.79 -10.19 6.61
CA LEU A 458 18.18 -10.86 7.76
C LEU A 458 18.98 -10.68 9.06
N MET A 459 20.31 -10.72 8.99
CA MET A 459 21.21 -10.60 10.15
C MET A 459 21.11 -9.25 10.89
N LYS A 460 20.51 -8.23 10.29
CA LYS A 460 20.37 -6.89 10.85
C LYS A 460 18.95 -6.57 11.36
N CYS A 461 18.07 -7.56 11.37
CA CYS A 461 16.70 -7.39 11.83
C CYS A 461 16.52 -7.44 13.36
N GLY A 462 17.58 -7.13 14.12
CA GLY A 462 17.49 -6.96 15.57
C GLY A 462 17.54 -8.23 16.40
N PHE A 463 17.93 -9.36 15.82
CA PHE A 463 18.09 -10.63 16.54
C PHE A 463 19.55 -10.82 16.97
N ALA A 464 19.77 -11.48 18.11
CA ALA A 464 21.09 -12.02 18.42
C ALA A 464 21.46 -13.11 17.39
N GLU A 465 22.76 -13.30 17.11
CA GLU A 465 23.22 -14.24 16.06
C GLU A 465 22.78 -15.71 16.30
N ASP A 466 22.51 -16.04 17.54
CA ASP A 466 22.09 -17.35 18.06
C ASP A 466 20.59 -17.43 18.40
N ASP A 467 19.83 -16.33 18.25
CA ASP A 467 18.39 -16.34 18.47
C ASP A 467 17.63 -16.85 17.24
N TYR A 468 17.72 -18.16 17.04
CA TYR A 468 17.06 -18.85 15.94
C TYR A 468 15.53 -18.75 16.00
N ASN A 469 14.96 -18.64 17.19
CA ASN A 469 13.50 -18.55 17.37
C ASN A 469 12.97 -17.19 16.91
N ALA A 470 13.63 -16.09 17.27
CA ALA A 470 13.25 -14.78 16.82
C ALA A 470 13.37 -14.62 15.29
N ALA A 471 14.46 -15.17 14.70
CA ALA A 471 14.61 -15.19 13.25
C ALA A 471 13.50 -16.00 12.55
N LYS A 472 13.12 -17.17 13.10
CA LYS A 472 12.01 -17.98 12.60
C LYS A 472 10.68 -17.21 12.66
N LEU A 473 10.35 -16.65 13.83
CA LEU A 473 9.11 -15.87 14.02
C LEU A 473 9.03 -14.67 13.08
N PHE A 474 10.15 -14.03 12.79
CA PHE A 474 10.17 -12.94 11.81
C PHE A 474 9.85 -13.43 10.40
N VAL A 475 10.45 -14.54 9.97
CA VAL A 475 10.17 -15.12 8.65
C VAL A 475 8.73 -15.60 8.55
N GLU A 476 8.15 -16.17 9.63
CA GLU A 476 6.72 -16.49 9.70
C GLU A 476 5.85 -15.25 9.48
N LYS A 477 6.15 -14.13 10.15
CA LYS A 477 5.45 -12.85 9.95
C LYS A 477 5.61 -12.30 8.53
N LEU A 478 6.76 -12.49 7.89
CA LEU A 478 6.93 -12.14 6.48
C LEU A 478 6.04 -13.01 5.57
N CYS A 479 5.89 -14.30 5.91
CA CYS A 479 4.96 -15.17 5.20
C CYS A 479 3.51 -14.75 5.39
N ASP A 480 3.11 -14.34 6.60
CA ASP A 480 1.77 -13.80 6.86
C ASP A 480 1.54 -12.51 6.09
N PHE A 481 2.53 -11.60 6.10
CA PHE A 481 2.48 -10.34 5.35
C PHE A 481 2.30 -10.58 3.85
N LYS A 482 3.15 -11.42 3.22
CA LYS A 482 3.03 -11.70 1.78
C LYS A 482 1.70 -12.33 1.39
N ASN A 483 1.17 -13.21 2.25
CA ASN A 483 -0.12 -13.89 2.01
C ASN A 483 -1.31 -12.92 2.14
N SER A 484 -1.25 -11.99 3.10
CA SER A 484 -2.33 -11.03 3.32
C SER A 484 -2.36 -9.87 2.33
N THR A 485 -1.19 -9.53 1.77
CA THR A 485 -1.01 -8.37 0.88
C THR A 485 -0.85 -8.73 -0.60
N ASN A 486 -0.59 -9.99 -0.92
CA ASN A 486 -0.15 -10.46 -2.23
C ASN A 486 1.17 -9.82 -2.72
N CYS A 487 1.98 -9.28 -1.82
CA CYS A 487 3.27 -8.71 -2.17
C CYS A 487 4.32 -9.80 -2.39
N HIS A 488 5.32 -9.52 -3.23
CA HIS A 488 6.53 -10.32 -3.30
C HIS A 488 7.56 -9.80 -2.29
N VAL A 489 8.19 -10.69 -1.52
CA VAL A 489 9.25 -10.33 -0.56
C VAL A 489 10.56 -11.00 -0.95
N ILE A 490 11.61 -10.21 -1.11
CA ILE A 490 12.97 -10.69 -1.28
C ILE A 490 13.73 -10.50 0.04
N LEU A 491 14.23 -11.60 0.59
CA LEU A 491 15.06 -11.60 1.79
C LEU A 491 16.50 -11.98 1.43
N VAL A 492 17.45 -11.11 1.74
CA VAL A 492 18.88 -11.42 1.58
C VAL A 492 19.41 -12.04 2.87
N ALA A 493 20.09 -13.18 2.73
CA ALA A 493 20.67 -13.90 3.84
C ALA A 493 22.13 -14.28 3.57
N HIS A 494 22.87 -14.61 4.62
CA HIS A 494 24.24 -15.05 4.53
C HIS A 494 24.32 -16.57 4.63
N SER A 495 25.36 -17.16 4.02
CA SER A 495 25.75 -18.54 4.31
C SER A 495 26.53 -18.66 5.62
N ARG A 496 26.56 -19.85 6.18
CA ARG A 496 27.55 -20.20 7.21
C ARG A 496 28.96 -20.06 6.62
N LYS A 497 29.96 -19.99 7.48
CA LYS A 497 31.36 -20.05 7.04
C LYS A 497 31.58 -21.42 6.38
N VAL A 498 32.04 -21.40 5.15
CA VAL A 498 32.47 -22.60 4.41
C VAL A 498 33.99 -22.65 4.41
N GLU A 499 34.55 -23.84 4.46
CA GLU A 499 36.01 -24.03 4.47
C GLU A 499 36.68 -23.57 3.17
N ASN A 500 35.95 -23.62 2.06
CA ASN A 500 36.46 -23.23 0.75
C ASN A 500 35.44 -22.31 0.02
N GLU A 501 35.81 -21.08 -0.27
CA GLU A 501 35.00 -20.11 -1.00
C GLU A 501 34.75 -20.49 -2.47
N THR A 502 35.49 -21.46 -3.03
CA THR A 502 35.29 -21.97 -4.39
C THR A 502 34.20 -23.04 -4.45
N SER A 503 33.72 -23.51 -3.29
CA SER A 503 32.68 -24.53 -3.20
C SER A 503 31.29 -23.94 -3.40
N ARG A 504 30.39 -24.71 -3.99
CA ARG A 504 28.97 -24.36 -4.05
C ARG A 504 28.41 -24.35 -2.62
N VAL A 505 27.73 -23.26 -2.25
CA VAL A 505 26.86 -23.23 -1.08
C VAL A 505 25.47 -23.71 -1.47
N GLY A 506 24.87 -24.56 -0.65
CA GLY A 506 23.55 -25.11 -0.87
C GLY A 506 22.59 -24.81 0.30
N LYS A 507 21.37 -25.34 0.23
CA LYS A 507 20.30 -25.15 1.24
C LYS A 507 20.78 -25.33 2.68
N MET A 508 21.68 -26.30 2.94
CA MET A 508 22.18 -26.62 4.29
C MET A 508 23.21 -25.61 4.83
N ASP A 509 23.77 -24.77 3.94
CA ASP A 509 24.77 -23.76 4.30
C ASP A 509 24.14 -22.42 4.66
N LEU A 510 22.82 -22.28 4.58
CA LEU A 510 22.13 -21.06 4.97
C LEU A 510 22.41 -20.76 6.45
N LYS A 511 22.91 -19.53 6.75
CA LYS A 511 23.11 -19.07 8.13
C LYS A 511 21.76 -18.76 8.76
N GLY A 512 21.50 -19.31 9.95
CA GLY A 512 20.25 -19.21 10.65
C GLY A 512 19.61 -20.59 10.88
N THR A 513 18.31 -20.65 11.00
CA THR A 513 17.57 -21.90 11.16
C THR A 513 17.28 -22.53 9.80
N GLY A 514 17.27 -23.86 9.71
CA GLY A 514 16.68 -24.58 8.58
C GLY A 514 15.25 -24.11 8.26
N ALA A 515 14.55 -23.56 9.28
CA ALA A 515 13.22 -22.98 9.16
C ALA A 515 13.13 -21.86 8.10
N VAL A 516 14.15 -21.04 7.90
CA VAL A 516 14.14 -20.01 6.85
C VAL A 516 14.04 -20.65 5.47
N ALA A 517 14.85 -21.71 5.23
CA ALA A 517 14.81 -22.46 3.98
C ALA A 517 13.49 -23.26 3.83
N ASP A 518 12.89 -23.68 4.93
CA ASP A 518 11.63 -24.43 4.89
C ASP A 518 10.42 -23.51 4.67
N LEU A 519 10.43 -22.32 5.24
CA LEU A 519 9.33 -21.32 5.16
C LEU A 519 9.32 -20.57 3.82
N CYS A 520 10.47 -20.26 3.22
CA CYS A 520 10.51 -19.52 1.95
C CYS A 520 9.87 -20.34 0.81
N ASP A 521 9.38 -19.63 -0.20
CA ASP A 521 8.82 -20.26 -1.41
C ASP A 521 9.92 -20.54 -2.43
N THR A 522 10.85 -19.60 -2.58
CA THR A 522 11.99 -19.72 -3.50
C THR A 522 13.30 -19.49 -2.74
N LEU A 523 14.29 -20.37 -2.97
CA LEU A 523 15.62 -20.28 -2.35
C LEU A 523 16.69 -20.26 -3.43
N VAL A 524 17.46 -19.19 -3.50
CA VAL A 524 18.48 -18.98 -4.53
C VAL A 524 19.84 -18.74 -3.89
N ALA A 525 20.78 -19.64 -4.17
CA ALA A 525 22.17 -19.44 -3.80
C ALA A 525 22.89 -18.57 -4.84
N VAL A 526 23.54 -17.49 -4.37
CA VAL A 526 24.38 -16.60 -5.17
C VAL A 526 25.83 -16.97 -4.96
N VAL A 527 26.48 -17.46 -6.00
CA VAL A 527 27.85 -17.94 -5.94
C VAL A 527 28.73 -17.19 -6.94
N ARG A 528 29.71 -16.46 -6.43
CA ARG A 528 30.72 -15.81 -7.26
C ARG A 528 31.74 -16.85 -7.78
N ASN A 529 32.12 -16.77 -9.04
CA ASN A 529 33.06 -17.72 -9.65
C ASN A 529 34.52 -17.38 -9.26
N LYS A 530 34.90 -17.74 -8.05
CA LYS A 530 36.27 -17.54 -7.53
C LYS A 530 37.31 -18.29 -8.33
N ARG A 531 36.96 -19.45 -8.89
CA ARG A 531 37.88 -20.23 -9.75
C ARG A 531 38.28 -19.44 -11.00
N LYS A 532 37.31 -18.79 -11.66
CA LYS A 532 37.59 -17.88 -12.79
C LYS A 532 38.54 -16.76 -12.38
N GLU A 533 38.32 -16.12 -11.23
CA GLU A 533 39.17 -15.04 -10.75
C GLU A 533 40.59 -15.51 -10.40
N GLU A 534 40.72 -16.68 -9.82
CA GLU A 534 42.02 -17.29 -9.50
C GLU A 534 42.77 -17.64 -10.78
N ALA A 535 42.11 -18.27 -11.74
CA ALA A 535 42.68 -18.62 -13.05
C ALA A 535 43.12 -17.34 -13.82
N GLN A 536 42.30 -16.28 -13.82
CA GLN A 536 42.69 -14.99 -14.41
C GLN A 536 43.92 -14.37 -13.74
N LYS A 537 44.04 -14.50 -12.42
CA LYS A 537 45.19 -14.01 -11.67
C LYS A 537 46.45 -14.81 -11.93
N SER A 538 46.33 -16.12 -12.13
CA SER A 538 47.46 -17.02 -12.49
C SER A 538 47.83 -16.94 -13.96
N GLY A 539 47.09 -16.21 -14.79
CA GLY A 539 47.38 -16.08 -16.22
C GLY A 539 46.95 -17.28 -17.04
N GLU A 540 46.06 -18.13 -16.52
CA GLU A 540 45.52 -19.26 -17.27
C GLU A 540 44.60 -18.74 -18.40
N THR A 541 44.79 -19.21 -19.60
CA THR A 541 43.96 -18.87 -20.78
C THR A 541 42.75 -19.81 -20.86
N GLY A 542 41.59 -19.28 -21.34
CA GLY A 542 40.38 -20.08 -21.57
C GLY A 542 39.36 -20.04 -20.43
N CYS A 543 39.57 -19.19 -19.43
CA CYS A 543 38.61 -19.02 -18.32
C CYS A 543 37.65 -17.84 -18.54
N ASP A 544 37.92 -16.96 -19.52
CA ASP A 544 37.18 -15.71 -19.74
C ASP A 544 35.74 -15.97 -20.17
N ASP A 545 35.48 -17.03 -20.93
CA ASP A 545 34.13 -17.44 -21.36
C ASP A 545 33.23 -17.92 -20.22
N GLN A 546 33.79 -18.13 -19.01
CA GLN A 546 32.98 -18.61 -17.90
C GLN A 546 32.19 -17.45 -17.23
N PRO A 547 31.01 -17.75 -16.70
CA PRO A 547 30.25 -16.75 -15.92
C PRO A 547 31.03 -16.26 -14.70
N ASP A 548 30.81 -14.97 -14.33
CA ASP A 548 31.40 -14.37 -13.13
C ASP A 548 30.65 -14.75 -11.85
N ALA A 549 29.36 -15.09 -12.00
CA ALA A 549 28.52 -15.56 -10.92
C ALA A 549 27.50 -16.59 -11.39
N PHE A 550 27.01 -17.37 -10.45
CA PHE A 550 25.94 -18.34 -10.68
C PHE A 550 24.80 -18.12 -9.71
N LEU A 551 23.58 -18.24 -10.20
CA LEU A 551 22.39 -18.44 -9.40
C LEU A 551 22.04 -19.93 -9.42
N TYR A 552 21.92 -20.53 -8.25
CA TYR A 552 21.42 -21.89 -8.08
C TYR A 552 20.08 -21.81 -7.37
N CYS A 553 19.01 -22.26 -8.01
CA CYS A 553 17.71 -22.38 -7.36
C CYS A 553 17.67 -23.72 -6.63
N ASP A 554 17.78 -23.68 -5.30
CA ASP A 554 17.78 -24.88 -4.44
C ASP A 554 16.35 -25.24 -3.96
N LYS A 555 15.37 -24.35 -4.19
CA LYS A 555 13.96 -24.58 -3.88
C LYS A 555 13.08 -23.63 -4.70
N GLN A 556 11.99 -24.14 -5.22
CA GLN A 556 10.91 -23.38 -5.84
C GLN A 556 9.58 -24.11 -5.58
N ARG A 557 8.77 -23.59 -4.64
CA ARG A 557 7.55 -24.27 -4.19
C ARG A 557 6.47 -24.30 -5.27
N ASN A 558 6.30 -23.18 -5.98
CA ASN A 558 5.24 -22.98 -6.99
C ASN A 558 5.78 -23.03 -8.43
N GLY A 559 7.00 -23.55 -8.63
CA GLY A 559 7.57 -23.79 -9.95
C GLY A 559 7.41 -25.24 -10.39
N ASP A 560 7.87 -25.55 -11.58
CA ASP A 560 7.79 -26.89 -12.19
C ASP A 560 8.74 -27.93 -11.56
N GLY A 561 9.27 -27.64 -10.37
CA GLY A 561 10.24 -28.50 -9.67
C GLY A 561 11.65 -28.49 -10.28
N ALA A 562 11.91 -27.62 -11.25
CA ALA A 562 13.24 -27.43 -11.80
C ALA A 562 14.16 -26.72 -10.81
N GLU A 563 15.42 -27.18 -10.73
CA GLU A 563 16.49 -26.50 -9.97
C GLU A 563 17.48 -25.86 -10.96
N PRO A 564 17.12 -24.72 -11.57
CA PRO A 564 17.94 -24.12 -12.60
C PRO A 564 19.26 -23.60 -12.04
N ARG A 565 20.31 -23.75 -12.85
CA ARG A 565 21.59 -23.07 -12.70
C ARG A 565 21.70 -22.00 -13.77
N ILE A 566 21.84 -20.74 -13.37
CA ILE A 566 21.93 -19.59 -14.28
C ILE A 566 23.31 -18.96 -14.10
N GLY A 567 24.10 -18.97 -15.17
CA GLY A 567 25.40 -18.29 -15.21
C GLY A 567 25.24 -16.85 -15.67
N LEU A 568 25.92 -15.92 -15.00
CA LEU A 568 25.82 -14.48 -15.21
C LEU A 568 27.19 -13.85 -15.37
N TRP A 569 27.32 -12.88 -16.27
CA TRP A 569 28.53 -12.09 -16.50
C TRP A 569 28.36 -10.68 -15.93
N LEU A 570 29.34 -10.17 -15.23
CA LEU A 570 29.30 -8.85 -14.59
C LEU A 570 29.88 -7.77 -15.49
N ASN A 571 29.07 -6.84 -15.94
CA ASN A 571 29.57 -5.60 -16.51
C ASN A 571 30.01 -4.65 -15.38
N LYS A 572 31.31 -4.51 -15.18
CA LYS A 572 31.92 -3.73 -14.09
C LYS A 572 31.60 -2.23 -14.17
N ASN A 573 31.37 -1.70 -15.37
CA ASN A 573 31.08 -0.27 -15.57
C ASN A 573 29.67 0.08 -15.13
N THR A 574 28.68 -0.73 -15.50
CA THR A 574 27.26 -0.48 -15.20
C THR A 574 26.80 -1.17 -13.93
N MET A 575 27.58 -2.12 -13.41
CA MET A 575 27.21 -2.98 -12.28
C MET A 575 26.01 -3.90 -12.57
N GLN A 576 25.62 -4.06 -13.84
CA GLN A 576 24.62 -5.04 -14.25
C GLN A 576 25.24 -6.41 -14.44
N PHE A 577 24.45 -7.43 -14.14
CA PHE A 577 24.70 -8.79 -14.60
C PHE A 577 23.93 -9.03 -15.90
N VAL A 578 24.56 -9.75 -16.82
CA VAL A 578 24.02 -10.04 -18.17
C VAL A 578 24.09 -11.55 -18.46
N ASP A 579 23.32 -12.03 -19.45
CA ASP A 579 23.23 -13.44 -19.82
C ASP A 579 24.49 -13.96 -20.54
N TYR A 580 25.23 -13.07 -21.21
CA TYR A 580 26.40 -13.42 -22.02
C TYR A 580 27.46 -12.33 -21.86
N GLU A 581 28.72 -12.69 -21.96
CA GLU A 581 29.83 -11.75 -21.84
C GLU A 581 29.76 -10.58 -22.85
N SER A 582 29.35 -10.88 -24.08
CA SER A 582 29.22 -9.89 -25.15
C SER A 582 27.91 -9.07 -25.10
N GLN A 583 27.00 -9.40 -24.19
CA GLN A 583 25.71 -8.71 -24.11
C GLN A 583 25.90 -7.28 -23.57
N GLN A 584 25.31 -6.33 -24.27
CA GLN A 584 25.28 -4.95 -23.82
C GLN A 584 24.32 -4.80 -22.64
N PRO A 585 24.72 -4.05 -21.58
CA PRO A 585 23.84 -3.73 -20.48
C PRO A 585 22.58 -2.98 -20.95
N ARG A 586 21.45 -3.30 -20.35
CA ARG A 586 20.17 -2.69 -20.67
C ARG A 586 20.08 -1.30 -20.07
N ARG A 587 19.78 -0.30 -20.91
CA ARG A 587 19.42 1.05 -20.46
C ARG A 587 17.93 1.11 -20.17
N TYR A 588 17.56 1.52 -18.96
CA TYR A 588 16.16 1.57 -18.51
C TYR A 588 15.55 2.97 -18.62
N VAL A 589 16.40 3.99 -18.71
CA VAL A 589 15.95 5.39 -18.75
C VAL A 589 16.41 6.04 -20.05
N GLU A 590 15.47 6.40 -20.91
CA GLU A 590 15.74 7.18 -22.10
C GLU A 590 16.00 8.64 -21.75
N PHE A 591 16.97 9.24 -22.42
CA PHE A 591 17.33 10.63 -22.20
C PHE A 591 17.89 11.24 -23.50
N THR A 592 17.38 12.41 -23.87
CA THR A 592 17.74 13.10 -25.14
C THR A 592 18.98 13.97 -25.02
N GLY A 593 19.47 14.22 -23.80
CA GLY A 593 20.68 15.01 -23.55
C GLY A 593 21.97 14.16 -23.50
N PRO A 594 23.11 14.79 -23.21
CA PRO A 594 24.36 14.07 -23.02
C PRO A 594 24.27 13.15 -21.78
N VAL A 595 24.36 11.83 -22.00
CA VAL A 595 24.16 10.81 -20.97
C VAL A 595 25.38 10.64 -20.08
N GLU A 596 26.57 11.02 -20.55
CA GLU A 596 27.85 10.80 -19.89
C GLU A 596 28.73 12.05 -19.88
N VAL A 597 29.67 12.08 -18.94
CA VAL A 597 30.76 13.06 -18.87
C VAL A 597 32.05 12.26 -18.82
N SER A 598 33.02 12.61 -19.64
CA SER A 598 34.38 12.06 -19.52
C SER A 598 34.92 12.35 -18.12
N ALA A 599 35.37 11.30 -17.45
CA ALA A 599 35.88 11.36 -16.09
C ALA A 599 37.17 12.15 -16.00
#